data_80b6ba1785a8964428d9fc2c9bbeb07f
#
_entry.id   80b6ba1785a8964428d9fc2c9bbeb07f
#
_cell.length_a   1.000
_cell.length_b   1.000
_cell.length_c   1.000
_cell.angle_alpha   90.00
_cell.angle_beta   90.00
_cell.angle_gamma   90.00
#
_symmetry.space_group_name_H-M   'P 1'
#
loop_
_entity.id
_entity.type
_entity.pdbx_description
1 polymer ?
#
loop_
_entity_poly.entity_id
_entity_poly.type
_entity_poly.pdbx_seq_one_letter_code
_entity_poly.pdbx_strand_id
1 'polypeptide(L)'
;TNPPTGWGSLTDSKWRGKIAFADPAVSGSSYTILCTMLQALTGDNASILTEFAENLDGKPLSGSGDVVRAVGEGRKYIGVTLEETALKGIAAGYDIEIVYPEEGTSALPDGAAIVSGCAHRENAELFIDFLLSSDVQTLLHDSLYRRSICESGANAGTDELKLIDYDLEW
;
A
#
# COMPACT_ATOMS: atom_id res chain seq x y z
N THR A 1 -17.68 -8.18 15.17
CA THR A 1 -16.88 -6.99 15.52
C THR A 1 -16.90 -6.09 14.31
N ASN A 2 -17.24 -4.81 14.44
CA ASN A 2 -17.21 -3.89 13.31
C ASN A 2 -15.76 -3.76 12.81
N PRO A 3 -15.51 -3.79 11.49
CA PRO A 3 -14.18 -3.60 10.94
C PRO A 3 -13.62 -2.21 11.29
N PRO A 4 -12.30 -1.99 11.20
CA PRO A 4 -11.74 -0.65 11.32
C PRO A 4 -12.22 0.23 10.15
N THR A 5 -12.44 1.51 10.38
CA THR A 5 -12.86 2.46 9.34
C THR A 5 -11.71 3.37 8.89
N GLY A 6 -10.63 3.39 9.63
CA GLY A 6 -9.49 4.26 9.34
C GLY A 6 -8.25 3.89 10.15
N TRP A 7 -7.20 4.69 9.95
CA TRP A 7 -5.91 4.53 10.59
C TRP A 7 -6.00 4.61 12.12
N GLY A 8 -6.79 5.59 12.64
CA GLY A 8 -6.97 5.76 14.07
C GLY A 8 -7.59 4.54 14.74
N SER A 9 -8.40 3.77 14.02
CA SER A 9 -8.95 2.53 14.56
C SER A 9 -7.88 1.48 14.89
N LEU A 10 -6.70 1.53 14.26
CA LEU A 10 -5.64 0.54 14.41
C LEU A 10 -4.87 0.68 15.72
N THR A 11 -5.00 1.81 16.43
CA THR A 11 -4.39 2.02 17.75
C THR A 11 -5.25 1.48 18.89
N ASP A 12 -6.53 1.14 18.64
CA ASP A 12 -7.42 0.57 19.65
C ASP A 12 -6.93 -0.82 20.11
N SER A 13 -6.73 -0.98 21.40
CA SER A 13 -6.24 -2.23 22.03
C SER A 13 -7.10 -3.48 21.76
N LYS A 14 -8.36 -3.31 21.31
CA LYS A 14 -9.21 -4.45 20.88
C LYS A 14 -8.62 -5.21 19.69
N TRP A 15 -7.68 -4.60 18.95
CA TRP A 15 -7.00 -5.19 17.80
C TRP A 15 -5.67 -5.85 18.13
N ARG A 16 -5.26 -5.87 19.42
CA ARG A 16 -4.01 -6.48 19.84
C ARG A 16 -3.91 -7.94 19.36
N GLY A 17 -2.80 -8.26 18.72
CA GLY A 17 -2.53 -9.57 18.13
C GLY A 17 -3.33 -9.91 16.86
N LYS A 18 -4.20 -9.00 16.38
CA LYS A 18 -5.08 -9.25 15.23
C LYS A 18 -4.63 -8.56 13.94
N ILE A 19 -3.62 -7.71 13.99
CA ILE A 19 -3.09 -6.95 12.86
C ILE A 19 -1.90 -7.70 12.25
N ALA A 20 -1.89 -7.81 10.92
CA ALA A 20 -0.75 -8.20 10.11
C ALA A 20 -0.15 -6.97 9.45
N PHE A 21 1.15 -6.80 9.58
CA PHE A 21 1.91 -5.72 8.96
C PHE A 21 3.31 -6.23 8.61
N ALA A 22 3.88 -5.80 7.49
CA ALA A 22 5.24 -6.17 7.13
C ALA A 22 6.24 -5.21 7.76
N ASP A 23 7.45 -5.69 8.00
CA ASP A 23 8.51 -4.93 8.65
C ASP A 23 8.93 -3.73 7.77
N PRO A 24 8.73 -2.49 8.24
CA PRO A 24 9.09 -1.30 7.48
C PRO A 24 10.61 -1.14 7.30
N ALA A 25 11.43 -1.84 8.07
CA ALA A 25 12.89 -1.82 7.90
C ALA A 25 13.35 -2.60 6.66
N VAL A 26 12.53 -3.52 6.14
CA VAL A 26 12.87 -4.36 4.98
C VAL A 26 11.85 -4.27 3.84
N SER A 27 10.68 -3.71 4.09
CA SER A 27 9.60 -3.51 3.11
C SER A 27 9.36 -2.02 2.87
N GLY A 28 9.79 -1.51 1.71
CA GLY A 28 9.57 -0.11 1.33
C GLY A 28 8.09 0.28 1.30
N SER A 29 7.21 -0.62 0.83
CA SER A 29 5.77 -0.37 0.85
C SER A 29 5.23 -0.21 2.28
N SER A 30 5.69 -1.04 3.22
CA SER A 30 5.27 -0.90 4.62
C SER A 30 5.81 0.37 5.26
N TYR A 31 7.02 0.78 4.91
CA TYR A 31 7.55 2.08 5.33
C TYR A 31 6.66 3.23 4.84
N THR A 32 6.34 3.26 3.56
CA THR A 32 5.45 4.27 2.98
C THR A 32 4.07 4.28 3.65
N ILE A 33 3.48 3.10 3.89
CA ILE A 33 2.18 3.00 4.56
C ILE A 33 2.26 3.52 6.00
N LEU A 34 3.34 3.21 6.72
CA LEU A 34 3.55 3.73 8.08
C LEU A 34 3.64 5.26 8.08
N CYS A 35 4.43 5.86 7.18
CA CYS A 35 4.49 7.30 7.02
C CYS A 35 3.13 7.90 6.63
N THR A 36 2.36 7.23 5.76
CA THR A 36 1.00 7.65 5.40
C THR A 36 0.09 7.70 6.63
N MET A 37 0.08 6.65 7.44
CA MET A 37 -0.70 6.59 8.67
C MET A 37 -0.35 7.73 9.63
N LEU A 38 0.95 7.97 9.85
CA LEU A 38 1.43 9.00 10.77
C LEU A 38 1.15 10.42 10.27
N GLN A 39 1.16 10.64 8.95
CA GLN A 39 0.80 11.93 8.35
C GLN A 39 -0.72 12.15 8.27
N ALA A 40 -1.50 11.08 8.12
CA ALA A 40 -2.96 11.16 8.06
C ALA A 40 -3.58 11.44 9.44
N LEU A 41 -2.94 10.97 10.50
CA LEU A 41 -3.44 11.13 11.86
C LEU A 41 -2.95 12.45 12.49
N THR A 42 -3.81 13.07 13.27
CA THR A 42 -3.45 14.21 14.10
C THR A 42 -3.12 13.72 15.50
N GLY A 43 -1.99 14.12 16.05
CA GLY A 43 -1.61 13.75 17.41
C GLY A 43 -0.10 13.58 17.60
N ASP A 44 0.28 12.93 18.69
CA ASP A 44 1.67 12.61 18.95
C ASP A 44 2.07 11.32 18.20
N ASN A 45 2.90 11.46 17.17
CA ASN A 45 3.34 10.35 16.34
C ASN A 45 4.04 9.24 17.14
N ALA A 46 4.75 9.57 18.21
CA ALA A 46 5.41 8.58 19.05
C ALA A 46 4.40 7.69 19.81
N SER A 47 3.31 8.29 20.31
CA SER A 47 2.22 7.56 20.95
C SER A 47 1.48 6.68 19.95
N ILE A 48 1.11 7.22 18.78
CA ILE A 48 0.44 6.49 17.70
C ILE A 48 1.26 5.28 17.28
N LEU A 49 2.56 5.46 17.04
CA LEU A 49 3.47 4.40 16.64
C LEU A 49 3.58 3.32 17.73
N THR A 50 3.66 3.73 19.00
CA THR A 50 3.76 2.81 20.14
C THR A 50 2.50 1.95 20.26
N GLU A 51 1.32 2.56 20.22
CA GLU A 51 0.03 1.86 20.31
C GLU A 51 -0.18 0.89 19.13
N PHE A 52 0.16 1.34 17.91
CA PHE A 52 0.12 0.49 16.73
C PHE A 52 1.08 -0.70 16.85
N ALA A 53 2.33 -0.46 17.26
CA ALA A 53 3.34 -1.51 17.43
C ALA A 53 2.93 -2.53 18.52
N GLU A 54 2.33 -2.07 19.64
CA GLU A 54 1.78 -2.95 20.67
C GLU A 54 0.65 -3.84 20.13
N ASN A 55 -0.18 -3.31 19.22
CA ASN A 55 -1.27 -4.06 18.61
C ASN A 55 -0.81 -5.11 17.60
N LEU A 56 0.40 -5.01 17.05
CA LEU A 56 1.01 -6.07 16.24
C LEU A 56 1.27 -7.34 17.08
N ASP A 57 1.60 -7.18 18.37
CA ASP A 57 1.79 -8.27 19.36
C ASP A 57 2.68 -9.40 18.82
N GLY A 58 3.86 -9.02 18.35
CA GLY A 58 4.81 -9.96 17.77
C GLY A 58 5.71 -9.32 16.72
N LYS A 59 6.43 -10.17 15.98
CA LYS A 59 7.31 -9.70 14.92
C LYS A 59 6.50 -9.34 13.68
N PRO A 60 6.81 -8.22 13.02
CA PRO A 60 6.29 -7.90 11.69
C PRO A 60 6.62 -9.02 10.69
N LEU A 61 5.84 -9.10 9.62
CA LEU A 61 6.00 -10.07 8.55
C LEU A 61 7.08 -9.61 7.56
N SER A 62 7.54 -10.52 6.69
CA SER A 62 8.64 -10.22 5.75
C SER A 62 8.22 -9.38 4.55
N GLY A 63 6.93 -9.39 4.17
CA GLY A 63 6.46 -8.64 3.00
C GLY A 63 4.94 -8.54 2.90
N SER A 64 4.48 -7.69 1.98
CA SER A 64 3.06 -7.40 1.76
C SER A 64 2.23 -8.63 1.36
N GLY A 65 2.81 -9.57 0.60
CA GLY A 65 2.15 -10.83 0.28
C GLY A 65 1.89 -11.72 1.50
N ASP A 66 2.80 -11.72 2.48
CA ASP A 66 2.61 -12.45 3.73
C ASP A 66 1.49 -11.84 4.58
N VAL A 67 1.30 -10.53 4.50
CA VAL A 67 0.20 -9.82 5.16
C VAL A 67 -1.15 -10.32 4.64
N VAL A 68 -1.34 -10.30 3.30
CA VAL A 68 -2.59 -10.75 2.66
C VAL A 68 -2.85 -12.23 2.96
N ARG A 69 -1.81 -13.06 2.89
CA ARG A 69 -1.92 -14.49 3.24
C ARG A 69 -2.33 -14.69 4.69
N ALA A 70 -1.79 -13.92 5.63
CA ALA A 70 -2.12 -14.04 7.04
C ALA A 70 -3.60 -13.74 7.32
N VAL A 71 -4.20 -12.77 6.59
CA VAL A 71 -5.62 -12.45 6.70
C VAL A 71 -6.47 -13.47 5.94
N GLY A 72 -6.11 -13.78 4.71
CA GLY A 72 -6.86 -14.72 3.86
C GLY A 72 -6.95 -16.15 4.44
N GLU A 73 -5.95 -16.57 5.23
CA GLU A 73 -5.96 -17.83 5.98
C GLU A 73 -6.61 -17.71 7.36
N GLY A 74 -7.13 -16.56 7.74
CA GLY A 74 -7.79 -16.33 9.03
C GLY A 74 -6.87 -16.28 10.24
N ARG A 75 -5.55 -16.17 10.04
CA ARG A 75 -4.57 -16.06 11.14
C ARG A 75 -4.55 -14.67 11.78
N LYS A 76 -4.92 -13.67 11.01
CA LYS A 76 -5.09 -12.27 11.43
C LYS A 76 -6.41 -11.73 10.89
N TYR A 77 -6.96 -10.70 11.53
CA TYR A 77 -8.24 -10.10 11.13
C TYR A 77 -8.06 -8.89 10.23
N ILE A 78 -6.94 -8.17 10.37
CA ILE A 78 -6.63 -6.95 9.65
C ILE A 78 -5.27 -7.12 9.00
N GLY A 79 -5.16 -6.74 7.73
CA GLY A 79 -3.91 -6.63 7.00
C GLY A 79 -3.68 -5.17 6.60
N VAL A 80 -2.52 -4.63 6.94
CA VAL A 80 -2.10 -3.31 6.51
C VAL A 80 -1.09 -3.48 5.38
N THR A 81 -1.52 -3.22 4.14
CA THR A 81 -0.76 -3.55 2.92
C THR A 81 -1.14 -2.65 1.75
N LEU A 82 -0.52 -2.88 0.59
CA LEU A 82 -0.87 -2.21 -0.66
C LEU A 82 -2.20 -2.71 -1.22
N GLU A 83 -2.96 -1.80 -1.84
CA GLU A 83 -4.21 -2.10 -2.55
C GLU A 83 -4.01 -3.23 -3.58
N GLU A 84 -3.01 -3.09 -4.46
CA GLU A 84 -2.66 -4.09 -5.46
C GLU A 84 -2.49 -5.49 -4.87
N THR A 85 -1.81 -5.59 -3.73
CA THR A 85 -1.55 -6.88 -3.09
C THR A 85 -2.84 -7.49 -2.53
N ALA A 86 -3.73 -6.66 -1.99
CA ALA A 86 -5.04 -7.08 -1.51
C ALA A 86 -5.94 -7.53 -2.68
N LEU A 87 -5.99 -6.77 -3.79
CA LEU A 87 -6.76 -7.13 -4.98
C LEU A 87 -6.28 -8.46 -5.59
N LYS A 88 -4.97 -8.71 -5.64
CA LYS A 88 -4.42 -10.01 -6.04
C LYS A 88 -4.87 -11.14 -5.11
N GLY A 89 -4.97 -10.87 -3.81
CA GLY A 89 -5.50 -11.83 -2.85
C GLY A 89 -6.96 -12.18 -3.10
N ILE A 90 -7.80 -11.17 -3.36
CA ILE A 90 -9.21 -11.36 -3.73
C ILE A 90 -9.34 -12.18 -5.02
N ALA A 91 -8.56 -11.83 -6.04
CA ALA A 91 -8.53 -12.57 -7.31
C ALA A 91 -8.05 -14.02 -7.16
N ALA A 92 -7.19 -14.28 -6.17
CA ALA A 92 -6.75 -15.63 -5.81
C ALA A 92 -7.77 -16.42 -4.97
N GLY A 93 -8.92 -15.81 -4.61
CA GLY A 93 -10.02 -16.46 -3.92
C GLY A 93 -10.00 -16.31 -2.40
N TYR A 94 -9.19 -15.43 -1.83
CA TYR A 94 -9.30 -15.09 -0.41
C TYR A 94 -10.58 -14.29 -0.13
N ASP A 95 -11.29 -14.64 0.91
CA ASP A 95 -12.46 -13.91 1.41
C ASP A 95 -12.03 -12.74 2.29
N ILE A 96 -11.58 -11.68 1.63
CA ILE A 96 -11.10 -10.44 2.25
C ILE A 96 -11.77 -9.23 1.61
N GLU A 97 -11.91 -8.16 2.38
CA GLU A 97 -12.46 -6.88 1.94
C GLU A 97 -11.41 -5.78 2.10
N ILE A 98 -11.38 -4.82 1.18
CA ILE A 98 -10.51 -3.65 1.27
C ILE A 98 -11.27 -2.52 1.96
N VAL A 99 -10.67 -1.95 2.99
CA VAL A 99 -11.15 -0.74 3.66
C VAL A 99 -10.19 0.41 3.36
N TYR A 100 -10.70 1.44 2.71
CA TYR A 100 -9.96 2.69 2.52
C TYR A 100 -10.15 3.57 3.74
N PRO A 101 -9.04 4.06 4.35
CA PRO A 101 -9.11 4.82 5.59
C PRO A 101 -9.90 6.14 5.42
N GLU A 102 -10.79 6.44 6.36
CA GLU A 102 -11.59 7.66 6.34
C GLU A 102 -10.77 8.94 6.52
N GLU A 103 -9.59 8.86 7.13
CA GLU A 103 -8.63 9.97 7.24
C GLU A 103 -7.98 10.27 5.89
N GLY A 104 -7.93 9.29 5.00
CA GLY A 104 -7.30 9.36 3.69
C GLY A 104 -6.06 8.46 3.58
N THR A 105 -5.59 8.30 2.35
CA THR A 105 -4.40 7.48 2.04
C THR A 105 -3.45 8.26 1.14
N SER A 106 -2.25 7.73 0.89
CA SER A 106 -1.33 8.27 -0.10
C SER A 106 -1.46 7.53 -1.43
N ALA A 107 -1.18 8.22 -2.53
CA ALA A 107 -0.98 7.63 -3.85
C ALA A 107 0.36 8.13 -4.39
N LEU A 108 1.36 7.27 -4.35
CA LEU A 108 2.71 7.58 -4.81
C LEU A 108 3.01 6.82 -6.09
N PRO A 109 3.51 7.49 -7.14
CA PRO A 109 3.88 6.83 -8.37
C PRO A 109 5.15 5.98 -8.18
N ASP A 110 5.18 4.81 -8.78
CA ASP A 110 6.43 4.07 -8.96
C ASP A 110 7.32 4.82 -9.96
N GLY A 111 8.62 4.85 -9.71
CA GLY A 111 9.60 5.53 -10.55
C GLY A 111 10.46 4.55 -11.32
N ALA A 112 10.85 4.94 -12.55
CA ALA A 112 11.89 4.29 -13.32
C ALA A 112 12.99 5.29 -13.66
N ALA A 113 14.25 4.87 -13.58
CA ALA A 113 15.40 5.75 -13.88
C ALA A 113 16.45 5.00 -14.67
N ILE A 114 17.16 5.74 -15.53
CA ILE A 114 18.30 5.23 -16.28
C ILE A 114 19.56 5.44 -15.47
N VAL A 115 20.31 4.37 -15.23
CA VAL A 115 21.58 4.43 -14.49
C VAL A 115 22.59 5.28 -15.27
N SER A 116 23.30 6.19 -14.58
CA SER A 116 24.37 6.99 -15.17
C SER A 116 25.46 6.08 -15.72
N GLY A 117 25.90 6.34 -16.97
CA GLY A 117 26.88 5.49 -17.64
C GLY A 117 26.33 4.17 -18.17
N CYS A 118 25.02 4.04 -18.27
CA CYS A 118 24.36 2.89 -18.89
C CYS A 118 24.94 2.61 -20.29
N ALA A 119 25.37 1.36 -20.55
CA ALA A 119 26.00 0.97 -21.81
C ALA A 119 25.03 0.97 -23.02
N HIS A 120 23.72 0.85 -22.75
CA HIS A 120 22.67 0.77 -23.77
C HIS A 120 21.57 1.80 -23.51
N ARG A 121 21.96 3.07 -23.45
CA ARG A 121 21.08 4.17 -23.07
C ARG A 121 19.83 4.26 -23.96
N GLU A 122 19.99 4.16 -25.27
CA GLU A 122 18.87 4.22 -26.22
C GLU A 122 17.83 3.12 -25.98
N ASN A 123 18.29 1.90 -25.68
CA ASN A 123 17.38 0.79 -25.35
C ASN A 123 16.67 1.03 -24.02
N ALA A 124 17.34 1.64 -23.05
CA ALA A 124 16.75 1.97 -21.75
C ALA A 124 15.68 3.06 -21.91
N GLU A 125 15.91 4.07 -22.74
CA GLU A 125 14.94 5.11 -23.07
C GLU A 125 13.71 4.51 -23.76
N LEU A 126 13.91 3.67 -24.80
CA LEU A 126 12.81 2.96 -25.47
C LEU A 126 12.00 2.08 -24.51
N PHE A 127 12.66 1.45 -23.52
CA PHE A 127 11.96 0.65 -22.53
C PHE A 127 11.10 1.50 -21.60
N ILE A 128 11.58 2.68 -21.19
CA ILE A 128 10.78 3.61 -20.38
C ILE A 128 9.58 4.12 -21.20
N ASP A 129 9.78 4.52 -22.45
CA ASP A 129 8.69 4.94 -23.33
C ASP A 129 7.65 3.83 -23.52
N PHE A 130 8.10 2.57 -23.65
CA PHE A 130 7.22 1.41 -23.69
C PHE A 130 6.41 1.26 -22.39
N LEU A 131 7.05 1.37 -21.21
CA LEU A 131 6.35 1.29 -19.92
C LEU A 131 5.30 2.39 -19.75
N LEU A 132 5.54 3.58 -20.30
CA LEU A 132 4.64 4.73 -20.24
C LEU A 132 3.54 4.70 -21.32
N SER A 133 3.59 3.76 -22.25
CA SER A 133 2.57 3.64 -23.30
C SER A 133 1.20 3.28 -22.72
N SER A 134 0.12 3.77 -23.34
CA SER A 134 -1.26 3.49 -22.92
C SER A 134 -1.57 2.00 -22.87
N ASP A 135 -1.04 1.22 -23.80
CA ASP A 135 -1.28 -0.23 -23.86
C ASP A 135 -0.68 -0.95 -22.65
N VAL A 136 0.56 -0.58 -22.25
CA VAL A 136 1.22 -1.16 -21.07
C VAL A 136 0.54 -0.66 -19.80
N GLN A 137 0.17 0.61 -19.72
CA GLN A 137 -0.55 1.13 -18.56
C GLN A 137 -1.92 0.44 -18.37
N THR A 138 -2.63 0.16 -19.47
CA THR A 138 -3.87 -0.63 -19.42
C THR A 138 -3.59 -2.06 -18.95
N LEU A 139 -2.54 -2.70 -19.46
CA LEU A 139 -2.15 -4.04 -19.01
C LEU A 139 -1.80 -4.07 -17.51
N LEU A 140 -1.06 -3.09 -17.02
CA LEU A 140 -0.71 -2.97 -15.60
C LEU A 140 -1.95 -2.83 -14.73
N HIS A 141 -2.94 -2.04 -15.18
CA HIS A 141 -4.21 -1.90 -14.48
C HIS A 141 -5.01 -3.20 -14.48
N ASP A 142 -5.30 -3.75 -15.66
CA ASP A 142 -6.24 -4.86 -15.83
C ASP A 142 -5.70 -6.19 -15.30
N SER A 143 -4.39 -6.41 -15.43
CA SER A 143 -3.78 -7.71 -15.08
C SER A 143 -2.99 -7.70 -13.78
N LEU A 144 -2.50 -6.53 -13.36
CA LEU A 144 -1.66 -6.41 -12.16
C LEU A 144 -2.27 -5.54 -11.07
N TYR A 145 -3.49 -5.02 -11.29
CA TYR A 145 -4.23 -4.18 -10.33
C TYR A 145 -3.46 -2.92 -9.91
N ARG A 146 -2.61 -2.41 -10.83
CA ARG A 146 -1.89 -1.15 -10.63
C ARG A 146 -2.73 0.00 -11.15
N ARG A 147 -2.87 1.06 -10.36
CA ARG A 147 -3.46 2.29 -10.85
C ARG A 147 -2.53 2.90 -11.89
N SER A 148 -3.08 3.32 -13.02
CA SER A 148 -2.28 3.91 -14.09
C SER A 148 -2.02 5.40 -13.83
N ILE A 149 -0.99 5.94 -14.45
CA ILE A 149 -0.67 7.37 -14.46
C ILE A 149 -1.31 8.11 -15.65
N CYS A 150 -2.00 7.40 -16.55
CA CYS A 150 -2.66 8.03 -17.71
C CYS A 150 -3.98 8.69 -17.29
N GLU A 151 -4.26 9.89 -17.81
CA GLU A 151 -5.47 10.66 -17.51
C GLU A 151 -6.74 10.08 -18.17
N SER A 152 -6.60 9.22 -19.18
CA SER A 152 -7.71 8.65 -19.95
C SER A 152 -7.71 7.13 -19.89
N GLY A 153 -8.86 6.55 -19.60
CA GLY A 153 -9.08 5.10 -19.56
C GLY A 153 -9.40 4.59 -18.17
N ALA A 154 -9.00 3.38 -17.83
CA ALA A 154 -9.30 2.66 -16.59
C ALA A 154 -8.87 3.35 -15.27
N ASN A 155 -8.49 4.61 -15.32
CA ASN A 155 -7.89 5.34 -14.21
C ASN A 155 -8.76 6.31 -13.46
N ALA A 156 -10.01 6.33 -13.77
CA ALA A 156 -10.98 7.09 -12.99
C ALA A 156 -10.99 6.71 -11.48
N GLY A 157 -10.22 5.73 -11.10
CA GLY A 157 -10.28 5.17 -9.76
C GLY A 157 -9.54 5.92 -8.64
N THR A 158 -8.67 6.91 -8.94
CA THR A 158 -8.07 7.75 -7.89
C THR A 158 -9.00 8.87 -7.45
N ASP A 159 -9.90 9.29 -8.30
CA ASP A 159 -10.88 10.35 -7.99
C ASP A 159 -11.84 9.95 -6.85
N GLU A 160 -11.99 8.64 -6.60
CA GLU A 160 -12.79 8.10 -5.51
C GLU A 160 -12.01 7.96 -4.19
N LEU A 161 -10.67 8.08 -4.22
CA LEU A 161 -9.84 7.99 -3.02
C LEU A 161 -9.71 9.35 -2.34
N LYS A 162 -9.93 9.36 -1.04
CA LYS A 162 -9.52 10.50 -0.23
C LYS A 162 -8.01 10.45 -0.07
N LEU A 163 -7.29 11.34 -0.75
CA LEU A 163 -5.85 11.45 -0.63
C LEU A 163 -5.47 12.46 0.46
N ILE A 164 -4.38 12.18 1.18
CA ILE A 164 -3.71 13.13 2.05
C ILE A 164 -2.71 13.96 1.25
N ASP A 165 -2.35 15.12 1.76
CA ASP A 165 -1.21 15.91 1.28
C ASP A 165 0.08 15.27 1.84
N TYR A 166 0.58 14.26 1.11
CA TYR A 166 1.71 13.45 1.57
C TYR A 166 3.01 14.18 1.36
N ASP A 167 3.71 14.50 2.44
CA ASP A 167 5.02 15.13 2.41
C ASP A 167 6.13 14.06 2.22
N LEU A 168 6.84 14.14 1.09
CA LEU A 168 7.94 13.24 0.77
C LEU A 168 9.23 13.53 1.55
N GLU A 169 9.34 14.74 2.12
CA GLU A 169 10.52 15.19 2.87
C GLU A 169 10.35 15.03 4.40
N TRP A 170 9.16 14.57 4.83
CA TRP A 170 8.78 14.40 6.23
C TRP A 170 9.61 13.39 7.02
#